data_15608a121a73ae9db4b0d7f6e7c039fa
#
_entry.id   15608a121a73ae9db4b0d7f6e7c039fa
#
_cell.length_a   1.000
_cell.length_b   1.000
_cell.length_c   1.000
_cell.angle_alpha   90.00
_cell.angle_beta   90.00
_cell.angle_gamma   90.00
#
_symmetry.space_group_name_H-M   'P 1'
#
loop_
_entity.id
_entity.type
_entity.pdbx_description
1 polymer ?
#
loop_
_entity_poly.entity_id
_entity_poly.type
_entity_poly.pdbx_seq_one_letter_code
_entity_poly.pdbx_strand_id
1 'polypeptide(L)'
;MTNNKSQNNGMMTFGGHLEVLRQMLFRVIAVAGFFSIIIFCLKDITWRFLLAPSEWDFITYRIIESLIHLAGIESFAFERFHVDLIATGLSSQFMNHVTTSVTLGLLGASPYILYELFRYISPALYDNEKRYSIHVAVIIYVLFIFGVLISYYILFPISFRFLGTYSVAERVHSSITIDSYVSTFTSLTLMMGLVFQLPVIAFILAKIGIVQSWMLAQYRRHALICIMMVSAIITPPDLMTLTIVSIPLYMLYEISIVVIKKVEIQ
;
A
#
# COMPACT_ATOMS: atom_id res chain seq x y z
N MET A 1 56.05 20.56 11.12
CA MET A 1 55.14 19.47 10.62
C MET A 1 53.73 19.82 11.02
N THR A 2 53.06 20.56 10.16
CA THR A 2 51.70 21.07 10.37
C THR A 2 50.68 20.00 9.89
N ASN A 3 49.96 19.47 10.84
CA ASN A 3 48.91 18.45 10.61
C ASN A 3 47.66 19.12 10.05
N ASN A 4 47.53 19.15 8.75
CA ASN A 4 46.42 19.74 8.02
C ASN A 4 45.25 18.70 8.04
N LYS A 5 44.49 18.64 9.14
CA LYS A 5 43.17 18.03 9.16
C LYS A 5 42.21 18.94 8.42
N SER A 6 42.15 18.77 7.10
CA SER A 6 41.07 19.32 6.29
C SER A 6 39.74 18.83 6.86
N GLN A 7 38.99 19.77 7.40
CA GLN A 7 37.57 19.61 7.72
C GLN A 7 36.85 19.31 6.38
N ASN A 8 36.57 18.05 6.17
CA ASN A 8 35.75 17.61 5.05
C ASN A 8 34.30 17.91 5.45
N ASN A 9 33.85 19.12 5.14
CA ASN A 9 32.47 19.54 5.25
C ASN A 9 31.60 18.56 4.46
N GLY A 10 30.79 17.84 5.16
CA GLY A 10 29.48 17.19 4.94
C GLY A 10 28.94 16.81 3.57
N MET A 11 29.66 16.93 2.48
CA MET A 11 29.21 16.42 1.20
C MET A 11 29.76 15.01 0.98
N MET A 12 28.89 14.01 1.23
CA MET A 12 29.19 12.63 0.85
C MET A 12 29.49 12.59 -0.65
N THR A 13 30.63 12.00 -1.03
CA THR A 13 30.91 11.75 -2.43
C THR A 13 29.84 10.80 -3.00
N PHE A 14 29.53 10.92 -4.29
CA PHE A 14 28.54 10.04 -4.96
C PHE A 14 28.78 8.56 -4.68
N GLY A 15 30.05 8.11 -4.64
CA GLY A 15 30.42 6.76 -4.26
C GLY A 15 30.06 6.40 -2.80
N GLY A 16 30.23 7.34 -1.87
CA GLY A 16 29.81 7.14 -0.49
C GLY A 16 28.27 6.98 -0.33
N HIS A 17 27.52 7.73 -1.12
CA HIS A 17 26.05 7.63 -1.13
C HIS A 17 25.57 6.27 -1.67
N LEU A 18 26.22 5.76 -2.72
CA LEU A 18 25.94 4.41 -3.26
C LEU A 18 26.28 3.30 -2.26
N GLU A 19 27.38 3.45 -1.50
CA GLU A 19 27.75 2.45 -0.49
C GLU A 19 26.73 2.39 0.66
N VAL A 20 26.24 3.54 1.13
CA VAL A 20 25.17 3.62 2.14
C VAL A 20 23.88 3.00 1.61
N LEU A 21 23.51 3.26 0.34
CA LEU A 21 22.35 2.66 -0.31
C LEU A 21 22.48 1.14 -0.37
N ARG A 22 23.64 0.63 -0.79
CA ARG A 22 23.90 -0.80 -0.84
C ARG A 22 23.74 -1.48 0.52
N GLN A 23 24.32 -0.90 1.56
CA GLN A 23 24.23 -1.45 2.93
C GLN A 23 22.79 -1.39 3.47
N MET A 24 22.04 -0.33 3.18
CA MET A 24 20.63 -0.22 3.50
C MET A 24 19.82 -1.33 2.83
N LEU A 25 20.03 -1.53 1.52
CA LEU A 25 19.32 -2.55 0.75
C LEU A 25 19.57 -3.97 1.29
N PHE A 26 20.81 -4.31 1.61
CA PHE A 26 21.12 -5.60 2.22
C PHE A 26 20.43 -5.82 3.56
N ARG A 27 20.37 -4.79 4.43
CA ARG A 27 19.67 -4.87 5.71
C ARG A 27 18.17 -5.06 5.52
N VAL A 28 17.56 -4.30 4.60
CA VAL A 28 16.13 -4.39 4.28
C VAL A 28 15.79 -5.79 3.75
N ILE A 29 16.57 -6.32 2.80
CA ILE A 29 16.37 -7.65 2.25
C ILE A 29 16.52 -8.73 3.33
N ALA A 30 17.51 -8.62 4.20
CA ALA A 30 17.73 -9.57 5.29
C ALA A 30 16.55 -9.60 6.27
N VAL A 31 16.05 -8.44 6.69
CA VAL A 31 14.91 -8.34 7.60
C VAL A 31 13.62 -8.82 6.92
N ALA A 32 13.37 -8.40 5.68
CA ALA A 32 12.21 -8.87 4.92
C ALA A 32 12.24 -10.38 4.70
N GLY A 33 13.41 -10.95 4.36
CA GLY A 33 13.61 -12.39 4.23
C GLY A 33 13.37 -13.16 5.53
N PHE A 34 13.85 -12.62 6.65
CA PHE A 34 13.59 -13.20 7.97
C PHE A 34 12.09 -13.27 8.30
N PHE A 35 11.35 -12.16 8.12
CA PHE A 35 9.90 -12.17 8.30
C PHE A 35 9.19 -13.09 7.32
N SER A 36 9.63 -13.14 6.06
CA SER A 36 9.04 -14.03 5.04
C SER A 36 9.20 -15.51 5.40
N ILE A 37 10.33 -15.91 5.97
CA ILE A 37 10.56 -17.28 6.45
C ILE A 37 9.63 -17.60 7.64
N ILE A 38 9.46 -16.67 8.58
CA ILE A 38 8.53 -16.85 9.70
C ILE A 38 7.10 -17.06 9.19
N ILE A 39 6.63 -16.19 8.28
CA ILE A 39 5.28 -16.27 7.70
C ILE A 39 5.11 -17.58 6.91
N PHE A 40 6.15 -18.01 6.17
CA PHE A 40 6.14 -19.29 5.45
C PHE A 40 5.95 -20.49 6.41
N CYS A 41 6.59 -20.48 7.57
CA CYS A 41 6.39 -21.52 8.58
C CYS A 41 5.01 -21.49 9.25
N LEU A 42 4.34 -20.33 9.28
CA LEU A 42 3.02 -20.14 9.89
C LEU A 42 1.87 -20.34 8.89
N LYS A 43 1.96 -21.39 8.05
CA LYS A 43 1.05 -21.67 6.93
C LYS A 43 -0.43 -21.51 7.28
N ASP A 44 -0.92 -22.17 8.32
CA ASP A 44 -2.35 -22.22 8.63
C ASP A 44 -2.92 -20.85 9.03
N ILE A 45 -2.15 -20.07 9.80
CA ILE A 45 -2.55 -18.73 10.22
C ILE A 45 -2.56 -17.80 9.00
N THR A 46 -1.51 -17.89 8.18
CA THR A 46 -1.33 -17.09 6.96
C THR A 46 -2.49 -17.29 5.99
N TRP A 47 -2.85 -18.54 5.70
CA TRP A 47 -3.93 -18.82 4.77
C TRP A 47 -5.32 -18.50 5.33
N ARG A 48 -5.54 -18.69 6.63
CA ARG A 48 -6.77 -18.23 7.27
C ARG A 48 -6.95 -16.73 7.16
N PHE A 49 -5.88 -15.96 7.38
CA PHE A 49 -5.90 -14.50 7.23
C PHE A 49 -6.12 -14.10 5.77
N LEU A 50 -5.41 -14.72 4.84
CA LEU A 50 -5.51 -14.42 3.43
C LEU A 50 -6.90 -14.71 2.85
N LEU A 51 -7.51 -15.82 3.22
CA LEU A 51 -8.80 -16.27 2.69
C LEU A 51 -10.01 -15.66 3.40
N ALA A 52 -9.82 -15.04 4.56
CA ALA A 52 -10.93 -14.44 5.30
C ALA A 52 -11.81 -13.49 4.45
N PRO A 53 -11.26 -12.61 3.57
CA PRO A 53 -12.09 -11.75 2.72
C PRO A 53 -12.93 -12.51 1.67
N SER A 54 -12.64 -13.78 1.39
CA SER A 54 -13.44 -14.59 0.45
C SER A 54 -14.68 -15.18 1.10
N GLU A 55 -14.78 -15.16 2.43
CA GLU A 55 -15.91 -15.67 3.17
C GLU A 55 -17.05 -14.63 3.23
N TRP A 56 -18.31 -15.09 3.04
CA TRP A 56 -19.49 -14.21 3.08
C TRP A 56 -19.68 -13.50 4.44
N ASP A 57 -19.10 -14.03 5.52
CA ASP A 57 -19.20 -13.54 6.90
C ASP A 57 -18.10 -12.55 7.27
N PHE A 58 -17.32 -12.09 6.30
CA PHE A 58 -16.24 -11.13 6.55
C PHE A 58 -16.77 -9.80 7.08
N ILE A 59 -16.02 -9.18 7.99
CA ILE A 59 -16.42 -7.96 8.72
C ILE A 59 -16.95 -6.84 7.82
N THR A 60 -16.38 -6.67 6.65
CA THR A 60 -16.75 -5.62 5.69
C THR A 60 -18.19 -5.81 5.20
N TYR A 61 -18.58 -7.03 4.87
CA TYR A 61 -19.93 -7.30 4.37
C TYR A 61 -20.97 -7.08 5.46
N ARG A 62 -20.65 -7.45 6.70
CA ARG A 62 -21.52 -7.18 7.87
C ARG A 62 -21.70 -5.68 8.12
N ILE A 63 -20.62 -4.90 8.01
CA ILE A 63 -20.69 -3.45 8.18
C ILE A 63 -21.55 -2.82 7.09
N ILE A 64 -21.34 -3.21 5.82
CA ILE A 64 -22.12 -2.70 4.69
C ILE A 64 -23.60 -3.04 4.86
N GLU A 65 -23.92 -4.29 5.24
CA GLU A 65 -25.29 -4.73 5.50
C GLU A 65 -25.94 -3.90 6.63
N SER A 66 -25.23 -3.70 7.73
CA SER A 66 -25.69 -2.87 8.85
C SER A 66 -25.96 -1.41 8.43
N LEU A 67 -25.10 -0.84 7.59
CA LEU A 67 -25.29 0.53 7.08
C LEU A 67 -26.50 0.65 6.14
N ILE A 68 -26.74 -0.37 5.32
CA ILE A 68 -27.90 -0.40 4.40
C ILE A 68 -29.22 -0.53 5.20
N HIS A 69 -29.24 -1.36 6.24
CA HIS A 69 -30.40 -1.45 7.15
C HIS A 69 -30.66 -0.15 7.90
N LEU A 70 -29.59 0.55 8.34
CA LEU A 70 -29.70 1.86 8.98
C LEU A 70 -30.24 2.94 8.02
N ALA A 71 -29.98 2.81 6.72
CA ALA A 71 -30.51 3.70 5.68
C ALA A 71 -31.99 3.41 5.33
N GLY A 72 -32.64 2.47 5.99
CA GLY A 72 -34.07 2.16 5.81
C GLY A 72 -34.37 1.25 4.61
N ILE A 73 -33.37 0.62 4.02
CA ILE A 73 -33.53 -0.32 2.90
C ILE A 73 -33.57 -1.74 3.49
N GLU A 74 -34.73 -2.10 4.12
CA GLU A 74 -34.90 -3.39 4.79
C GLU A 74 -34.91 -4.61 3.84
N SER A 75 -35.15 -4.39 2.55
CA SER A 75 -35.23 -5.47 1.55
C SER A 75 -33.88 -5.87 0.96
N PHE A 76 -32.79 -5.21 1.34
CA PHE A 76 -31.45 -5.53 0.84
C PHE A 76 -30.73 -6.45 1.81
N ALA A 77 -30.83 -7.75 1.58
CA ALA A 77 -29.95 -8.73 2.21
C ALA A 77 -28.86 -9.11 1.21
N PHE A 78 -27.62 -9.08 1.65
CA PHE A 78 -26.56 -9.66 0.83
C PHE A 78 -26.82 -11.16 0.70
N GLU A 79 -27.07 -11.64 -0.51
CA GLU A 79 -27.06 -13.08 -0.77
C GLU A 79 -25.74 -13.70 -0.32
N ARG A 80 -25.83 -14.83 0.36
CA ARG A 80 -24.66 -15.63 0.72
C ARG A 80 -23.99 -16.06 -0.57
N PHE A 81 -22.81 -15.55 -0.83
CA PHE A 81 -22.03 -15.97 -1.99
C PHE A 81 -20.98 -16.99 -1.56
N HIS A 82 -20.74 -17.94 -2.40
CA HIS A 82 -19.64 -18.88 -2.25
C HIS A 82 -18.84 -18.86 -3.55
N VAL A 83 -17.55 -18.63 -3.43
CA VAL A 83 -16.64 -18.64 -4.58
C VAL A 83 -15.59 -19.70 -4.34
N ASP A 84 -15.64 -20.74 -5.14
CA ASP A 84 -14.63 -21.80 -5.10
C ASP A 84 -13.34 -21.32 -5.74
N LEU A 85 -12.25 -21.36 -4.96
CA LEU A 85 -10.92 -21.08 -5.47
C LEU A 85 -10.28 -22.36 -6.01
N ILE A 86 -9.89 -22.34 -7.28
CA ILE A 86 -9.28 -23.48 -7.95
C ILE A 86 -7.79 -23.27 -8.18
N ALA A 87 -7.00 -24.32 -8.01
CA ALA A 87 -5.60 -24.36 -8.38
C ALA A 87 -5.46 -25.05 -9.74
N THR A 88 -5.05 -24.33 -10.78
CA THR A 88 -4.96 -24.85 -12.15
C THR A 88 -3.59 -25.40 -12.50
N GLY A 89 -2.54 -24.93 -11.84
CA GLY A 89 -1.16 -25.39 -12.08
C GLY A 89 -0.68 -26.38 -11.03
N LEU A 90 0.20 -27.30 -11.40
CA LEU A 90 0.78 -28.29 -10.49
C LEU A 90 1.53 -27.65 -9.31
N SER A 91 2.25 -26.56 -9.56
CA SER A 91 3.03 -25.81 -8.56
C SER A 91 2.27 -24.60 -7.98
N SER A 92 1.05 -24.34 -8.44
CA SER A 92 0.27 -23.12 -8.10
C SER A 92 0.17 -22.89 -6.58
N GLN A 93 -0.21 -23.94 -5.84
CA GLN A 93 -0.36 -23.82 -4.38
C GLN A 93 0.96 -23.49 -3.67
N PHE A 94 2.07 -24.09 -4.11
CA PHE A 94 3.39 -23.83 -3.53
C PHE A 94 3.86 -22.40 -3.85
N MET A 95 3.75 -22.00 -5.12
CA MET A 95 4.17 -20.67 -5.56
C MET A 95 3.33 -19.56 -4.89
N ASN A 96 2.03 -19.78 -4.74
CA ASN A 96 1.17 -18.84 -4.01
C ASN A 96 1.52 -18.77 -2.52
N HIS A 97 1.89 -19.89 -1.90
CA HIS A 97 2.37 -19.87 -0.52
C HIS A 97 3.67 -19.06 -0.38
N VAL A 98 4.62 -19.21 -1.30
CA VAL A 98 5.85 -18.41 -1.33
C VAL A 98 5.52 -16.92 -1.54
N THR A 99 4.70 -16.59 -2.55
CA THR A 99 4.32 -15.20 -2.86
C THR A 99 3.61 -14.52 -1.68
N THR A 100 2.64 -15.21 -1.07
CA THR A 100 1.94 -14.71 0.12
C THR A 100 2.90 -14.50 1.28
N SER A 101 3.81 -15.44 1.51
CA SER A 101 4.79 -15.35 2.60
C SER A 101 5.74 -14.18 2.41
N VAL A 102 6.19 -13.93 1.19
CA VAL A 102 7.03 -12.77 0.85
C VAL A 102 6.23 -11.46 1.02
N THR A 103 5.00 -11.41 0.53
CA THR A 103 4.13 -10.22 0.66
C THR A 103 3.87 -9.86 2.11
N LEU A 104 3.40 -10.81 2.91
CA LEU A 104 3.12 -10.57 4.32
C LEU A 104 4.41 -10.37 5.13
N GLY A 105 5.52 -10.99 4.71
CA GLY A 105 6.85 -10.75 5.26
C GLY A 105 7.31 -9.32 5.03
N LEU A 106 7.12 -8.76 3.84
CA LEU A 106 7.37 -7.34 3.53
C LEU A 106 6.49 -6.42 4.39
N LEU A 107 5.20 -6.75 4.56
CA LEU A 107 4.30 -6.00 5.43
C LEU A 107 4.74 -6.07 6.89
N GLY A 108 5.14 -7.23 7.39
CA GLY A 108 5.68 -7.38 8.74
C GLY A 108 7.00 -6.64 8.96
N ALA A 109 7.86 -6.58 7.95
CA ALA A 109 9.11 -5.84 7.96
C ALA A 109 8.95 -4.33 7.70
N SER A 110 7.74 -3.88 7.28
CA SER A 110 7.49 -2.50 6.85
C SER A 110 7.91 -1.42 7.86
N PRO A 111 7.77 -1.55 9.19
CA PRO A 111 8.22 -0.52 10.11
C PRO A 111 9.73 -0.29 10.01
N TYR A 112 10.50 -1.37 9.85
CA TYR A 112 11.94 -1.28 9.67
C TYR A 112 12.31 -0.74 8.29
N ILE A 113 11.66 -1.21 7.24
CA ILE A 113 11.89 -0.78 5.85
C ILE A 113 11.64 0.73 5.71
N LEU A 114 10.50 1.21 6.20
CA LEU A 114 10.13 2.63 6.12
C LEU A 114 11.05 3.50 6.99
N TYR A 115 11.48 3.00 8.15
CA TYR A 115 12.46 3.70 8.99
C TYR A 115 13.82 3.84 8.28
N GLU A 116 14.36 2.77 7.69
CA GLU A 116 15.64 2.80 6.97
C GLU A 116 15.55 3.69 5.71
N LEU A 117 14.44 3.62 4.98
CA LEU A 117 14.21 4.47 3.81
C LEU A 117 14.15 5.95 4.22
N PHE A 118 13.41 6.27 5.27
CA PHE A 118 13.33 7.64 5.78
C PHE A 118 14.69 8.13 6.29
N ARG A 119 15.43 7.30 7.03
CA ARG A 119 16.78 7.59 7.51
C ARG A 119 17.76 7.89 6.37
N TYR A 120 17.60 7.19 5.23
CA TYR A 120 18.41 7.43 4.05
C TYR A 120 18.11 8.79 3.39
N ILE A 121 16.85 9.23 3.39
CA ILE A 121 16.40 10.49 2.79
C ILE A 121 16.57 11.68 3.76
N SER A 122 16.46 11.45 5.04
CA SER A 122 16.45 12.48 6.10
C SER A 122 17.65 13.45 6.09
N PRO A 123 18.90 13.04 5.82
CA PRO A 123 20.03 13.97 5.77
C PRO A 123 19.87 15.09 4.74
N ALA A 124 19.10 14.86 3.68
CA ALA A 124 18.80 15.87 2.65
C ALA A 124 17.76 16.91 3.09
N LEU A 125 17.02 16.64 4.18
CA LEU A 125 15.90 17.48 4.64
C LEU A 125 16.21 18.36 5.85
N TYR A 126 17.06 17.91 6.77
CA TYR A 126 17.22 18.54 8.08
C TYR A 126 18.67 18.61 8.51
N ASP A 127 19.26 19.78 8.45
CA ASP A 127 20.64 20.01 8.95
C ASP A 127 20.74 19.99 10.48
N ASN A 128 19.67 20.14 11.27
CA ASN A 128 19.79 20.37 12.72
C ASN A 128 18.75 19.74 13.68
N GLU A 129 17.77 18.94 13.26
CA GLU A 129 16.71 18.49 14.21
C GLU A 129 16.41 16.99 14.18
N LYS A 130 17.25 16.20 14.85
CA LYS A 130 17.03 14.76 15.10
C LYS A 130 15.67 14.43 15.77
N ARG A 131 15.09 15.39 16.49
CA ARG A 131 13.84 15.18 17.23
C ARG A 131 12.61 15.07 16.34
N TYR A 132 12.59 15.75 15.19
CA TYR A 132 11.49 15.66 14.22
C TYR A 132 11.54 14.39 13.39
N SER A 133 12.71 13.78 13.23
CA SER A 133 12.90 12.56 12.44
C SER A 133 12.04 11.38 12.91
N ILE A 134 11.90 11.18 14.23
CA ILE A 134 11.12 10.06 14.79
C ILE A 134 9.62 10.28 14.57
N HIS A 135 9.12 11.49 14.75
CA HIS A 135 7.69 11.78 14.56
C HIS A 135 7.26 11.57 13.09
N VAL A 136 8.11 11.99 12.15
CA VAL A 136 7.84 11.78 10.73
C VAL A 136 7.88 10.29 10.38
N ALA A 137 8.83 9.53 10.91
CA ALA A 137 8.90 8.08 10.70
C ALA A 137 7.64 7.36 11.22
N VAL A 138 7.11 7.77 12.36
CA VAL A 138 5.85 7.23 12.90
C VAL A 138 4.66 7.57 11.98
N ILE A 139 4.57 8.80 11.48
CA ILE A 139 3.52 9.21 10.55
C ILE A 139 3.59 8.38 9.26
N ILE A 140 4.78 8.19 8.70
CA ILE A 140 5.02 7.34 7.54
C ILE A 140 4.48 5.93 7.77
N TYR A 141 4.83 5.33 8.91
CA TYR A 141 4.39 3.98 9.23
C TYR A 141 2.87 3.90 9.44
N VAL A 142 2.27 4.85 10.15
CA VAL A 142 0.81 4.91 10.37
C VAL A 142 0.06 5.05 9.05
N LEU A 143 0.52 5.91 8.13
CA LEU A 143 -0.10 6.05 6.81
C LEU A 143 0.03 4.76 5.99
N PHE A 144 1.19 4.11 6.04
CA PHE A 144 1.39 2.83 5.36
C PHE A 144 0.41 1.77 5.83
N ILE A 145 0.34 1.56 7.15
CA ILE A 145 -0.60 0.59 7.74
C ILE A 145 -2.05 0.96 7.42
N PHE A 146 -2.41 2.24 7.45
CA PHE A 146 -3.74 2.68 7.09
C PHE A 146 -4.09 2.35 5.63
N GLY A 147 -3.14 2.51 4.70
CA GLY A 147 -3.29 2.07 3.30
C GLY A 147 -3.49 0.57 3.17
N VAL A 148 -2.69 -0.23 3.89
CA VAL A 148 -2.82 -1.69 3.95
C VAL A 148 -4.18 -2.11 4.51
N LEU A 149 -4.64 -1.47 5.59
CA LEU A 149 -5.94 -1.77 6.20
C LEU A 149 -7.11 -1.42 5.27
N ILE A 150 -7.07 -0.27 4.60
CA ILE A 150 -8.09 0.09 3.59
C ILE A 150 -8.11 -0.94 2.46
N SER A 151 -6.94 -1.38 2.00
CA SER A 151 -6.86 -2.43 0.99
C SER A 151 -7.51 -3.72 1.48
N TYR A 152 -7.11 -4.21 2.65
CA TYR A 152 -7.55 -5.49 3.20
C TYR A 152 -9.03 -5.52 3.58
N TYR A 153 -9.53 -4.45 4.22
CA TYR A 153 -10.91 -4.43 4.71
C TYR A 153 -11.92 -3.83 3.74
N ILE A 154 -11.52 -3.00 2.81
CA ILE A 154 -12.47 -2.29 1.93
C ILE A 154 -12.26 -2.68 0.47
N LEU A 155 -11.10 -2.39 -0.10
CA LEU A 155 -10.90 -2.49 -1.54
C LEU A 155 -10.93 -3.94 -2.02
N PHE A 156 -10.16 -4.81 -1.38
CA PHE A 156 -10.03 -6.19 -1.80
C PHE A 156 -11.35 -6.98 -1.65
N PRO A 157 -12.06 -6.95 -0.50
CA PRO A 157 -13.33 -7.68 -0.36
C PRO A 157 -14.40 -7.21 -1.35
N ILE A 158 -14.54 -5.90 -1.54
CA ILE A 158 -15.55 -5.35 -2.46
C ILE A 158 -15.23 -5.75 -3.91
N SER A 159 -13.95 -5.64 -4.31
CA SER A 159 -13.48 -6.03 -5.64
C SER A 159 -13.65 -7.53 -5.88
N PHE A 160 -13.25 -8.36 -4.91
CA PHE A 160 -13.36 -9.80 -4.98
C PHE A 160 -14.81 -10.25 -5.10
N ARG A 161 -15.69 -9.70 -4.27
CA ARG A 161 -17.13 -10.00 -4.34
C ARG A 161 -17.71 -9.60 -5.68
N PHE A 162 -17.47 -8.38 -6.15
CA PHE A 162 -17.98 -7.92 -7.42
C PHE A 162 -17.55 -8.83 -8.57
N LEU A 163 -16.25 -9.11 -8.71
CA LEU A 163 -15.70 -9.94 -9.78
C LEU A 163 -16.12 -11.40 -9.66
N GLY A 164 -16.22 -11.92 -8.44
CA GLY A 164 -16.58 -13.32 -8.16
C GLY A 164 -18.05 -13.63 -8.34
N THR A 165 -18.93 -12.65 -8.13
CA THR A 165 -20.38 -12.82 -8.27
C THR A 165 -20.93 -12.30 -9.61
N TYR A 166 -20.13 -11.55 -10.38
CA TYR A 166 -20.56 -11.05 -11.67
C TYR A 166 -20.69 -12.20 -12.68
N SER A 167 -21.90 -12.38 -13.21
CA SER A 167 -22.19 -13.38 -14.22
C SER A 167 -22.85 -12.71 -15.45
N VAL A 168 -22.37 -13.04 -16.63
CA VAL A 168 -22.95 -12.56 -17.91
C VAL A 168 -24.24 -13.33 -18.25
N ALA A 169 -24.35 -14.57 -17.82
CA ALA A 169 -25.50 -15.43 -18.05
C ALA A 169 -25.57 -16.50 -16.97
N GLU A 170 -26.80 -16.98 -16.62
CA GLU A 170 -27.02 -18.00 -15.58
C GLU A 170 -26.24 -19.32 -15.80
N ARG A 171 -25.86 -19.61 -17.05
CA ARG A 171 -25.10 -20.82 -17.42
C ARG A 171 -23.58 -20.65 -17.28
N VAL A 172 -23.09 -19.45 -16.98
CA VAL A 172 -21.66 -19.15 -16.87
C VAL A 172 -21.31 -18.95 -15.41
N HIS A 173 -20.61 -19.92 -14.83
CA HIS A 173 -20.12 -19.84 -13.46
C HIS A 173 -18.67 -19.35 -13.47
N SER A 174 -18.40 -18.29 -12.70
CA SER A 174 -17.03 -17.78 -12.52
C SER A 174 -16.24 -18.73 -11.61
N SER A 175 -15.15 -19.29 -12.11
CA SER A 175 -14.17 -20.05 -11.31
C SER A 175 -12.93 -19.20 -11.16
N ILE A 176 -12.66 -18.72 -9.94
CA ILE A 176 -11.49 -17.88 -9.66
C ILE A 176 -10.30 -18.76 -9.31
N THR A 177 -9.17 -18.53 -9.98
CA THR A 177 -7.94 -19.24 -9.63
C THR A 177 -7.29 -18.64 -8.39
N ILE A 178 -6.67 -19.49 -7.56
CA ILE A 178 -5.91 -19.06 -6.39
C ILE A 178 -4.77 -18.11 -6.79
N ASP A 179 -4.20 -18.27 -7.98
CA ASP A 179 -3.16 -17.40 -8.54
C ASP A 179 -3.68 -15.98 -8.74
N SER A 180 -4.88 -15.84 -9.32
CA SER A 180 -5.53 -14.54 -9.54
C SER A 180 -5.91 -13.89 -8.20
N TYR A 181 -6.42 -14.66 -7.25
CA TYR A 181 -6.76 -14.20 -5.91
C TYR A 181 -5.53 -13.61 -5.19
N VAL A 182 -4.44 -14.39 -5.09
CA VAL A 182 -3.20 -14.00 -4.42
C VAL A 182 -2.53 -12.82 -5.13
N SER A 183 -2.50 -12.83 -6.45
CA SER A 183 -1.92 -11.72 -7.23
C SER A 183 -2.67 -10.42 -7.00
N THR A 184 -4.00 -10.44 -7.05
CA THR A 184 -4.85 -9.26 -6.81
C THR A 184 -4.69 -8.75 -5.38
N PHE A 185 -4.73 -9.66 -4.40
CA PHE A 185 -4.50 -9.31 -2.98
C PHE A 185 -3.13 -8.64 -2.77
N THR A 186 -2.08 -9.25 -3.29
CA THR A 186 -0.69 -8.76 -3.17
C THR A 186 -0.55 -7.38 -3.80
N SER A 187 -1.00 -7.23 -5.05
CA SER A 187 -0.91 -5.96 -5.78
C SER A 187 -1.66 -4.84 -5.07
N LEU A 188 -2.92 -5.06 -4.72
CA LEU A 188 -3.72 -4.05 -4.01
C LEU A 188 -3.09 -3.67 -2.67
N THR A 189 -2.69 -4.66 -1.87
CA THR A 189 -2.22 -4.41 -0.51
C THR A 189 -0.87 -3.69 -0.47
N LEU A 190 0.10 -4.15 -1.27
CA LEU A 190 1.41 -3.50 -1.34
C LEU A 190 1.33 -2.11 -1.97
N MET A 191 0.60 -1.99 -3.09
CA MET A 191 0.50 -0.71 -3.79
C MET A 191 -0.27 0.33 -2.97
N MET A 192 -1.35 -0.06 -2.28
CA MET A 192 -2.05 0.87 -1.41
C MET A 192 -1.18 1.34 -0.25
N GLY A 193 -0.42 0.45 0.39
CA GLY A 193 0.56 0.86 1.40
C GLY A 193 1.55 1.90 0.87
N LEU A 194 2.07 1.71 -0.34
CA LEU A 194 3.01 2.64 -0.98
C LEU A 194 2.32 3.96 -1.38
N VAL A 195 1.15 3.91 -1.99
CA VAL A 195 0.44 5.11 -2.46
C VAL A 195 -0.02 5.99 -1.29
N PHE A 196 -0.30 5.41 -0.14
CA PHE A 196 -0.59 6.17 1.09
C PHE A 196 0.63 6.97 1.59
N GLN A 197 1.82 6.80 1.02
CA GLN A 197 2.97 7.67 1.28
C GLN A 197 2.95 8.97 0.47
N LEU A 198 2.04 9.14 -0.51
CA LEU A 198 1.96 10.35 -1.34
C LEU A 198 1.89 11.65 -0.51
N PRO A 199 1.08 11.78 0.56
CA PRO A 199 1.05 13.01 1.37
C PRO A 199 2.38 13.32 2.03
N VAL A 200 3.15 12.30 2.43
CA VAL A 200 4.48 12.47 3.04
C VAL A 200 5.49 12.90 1.99
N ILE A 201 5.48 12.28 0.81
CA ILE A 201 6.34 12.66 -0.31
C ILE A 201 6.06 14.11 -0.72
N ALA A 202 4.78 14.48 -0.82
CA ALA A 202 4.36 15.83 -1.14
C ALA A 202 4.83 16.85 -0.08
N PHE A 203 4.72 16.50 1.21
CA PHE A 203 5.24 17.30 2.32
C PHE A 203 6.76 17.51 2.22
N ILE A 204 7.51 16.46 1.93
CA ILE A 204 8.96 16.51 1.75
C ILE A 204 9.32 17.43 0.61
N LEU A 205 8.70 17.29 -0.56
CA LEU A 205 8.94 18.11 -1.74
C LEU A 205 8.58 19.58 -1.51
N ALA A 206 7.53 19.85 -0.74
CA ALA A 206 7.16 21.20 -0.35
C ALA A 206 8.18 21.85 0.58
N LYS A 207 8.73 21.11 1.55
CA LYS A 207 9.78 21.60 2.45
C LYS A 207 11.09 21.96 1.71
N ILE A 208 11.41 21.24 0.64
CA ILE A 208 12.57 21.53 -0.22
C ILE A 208 12.26 22.68 -1.20
N GLY A 209 11.00 23.14 -1.27
CA GLY A 209 10.58 24.24 -2.15
C GLY A 209 10.32 23.83 -3.61
N ILE A 210 10.30 22.51 -3.91
CA ILE A 210 10.06 21.99 -5.27
C ILE A 210 8.58 22.06 -5.64
N VAL A 211 7.68 21.80 -4.69
CA VAL A 211 6.23 21.71 -4.92
C VAL A 211 5.51 22.74 -4.05
N GLN A 212 4.56 23.45 -4.64
CA GLN A 212 3.72 24.44 -3.96
C GLN A 212 2.24 24.03 -4.05
N SER A 213 1.44 24.44 -3.06
CA SER A 213 0.03 24.05 -2.96
C SER A 213 -0.80 24.51 -4.17
N TRP A 214 -0.53 25.71 -4.69
CA TRP A 214 -1.22 26.23 -5.86
C TRP A 214 -0.95 25.40 -7.12
N MET A 215 0.27 24.84 -7.27
CA MET A 215 0.62 23.97 -8.40
C MET A 215 -0.26 22.71 -8.38
N LEU A 216 -0.33 22.01 -7.25
CA LEU A 216 -1.20 20.83 -7.15
C LEU A 216 -2.67 21.21 -7.37
N ALA A 217 -3.13 22.31 -6.77
CA ALA A 217 -4.51 22.77 -6.95
C ALA A 217 -4.86 23.08 -8.42
N GLN A 218 -3.94 23.63 -9.19
CA GLN A 218 -4.11 23.91 -10.61
C GLN A 218 -4.16 22.64 -11.46
N TYR A 219 -3.38 21.61 -11.10
CA TYR A 219 -3.25 20.37 -11.88
C TYR A 219 -4.21 19.24 -11.45
N ARG A 220 -5.27 19.54 -10.67
CA ARG A 220 -6.26 18.54 -10.21
C ARG A 220 -6.82 17.65 -11.34
N ARG A 221 -7.14 18.23 -12.50
CA ARG A 221 -7.67 17.47 -13.65
C ARG A 221 -6.65 16.47 -14.21
N HIS A 222 -5.40 16.86 -14.29
CA HIS A 222 -4.31 15.98 -14.75
C HIS A 222 -4.00 14.92 -13.70
N ALA A 223 -4.03 15.28 -12.41
CA ALA A 223 -3.85 14.33 -11.32
C ALA A 223 -4.93 13.25 -11.33
N LEU A 224 -6.20 13.59 -11.61
CA LEU A 224 -7.26 12.61 -11.74
C LEU A 224 -6.94 11.57 -12.82
N ILE A 225 -6.46 12.00 -14.00
CA ILE A 225 -6.07 11.09 -15.09
C ILE A 225 -4.89 10.21 -14.65
N CYS A 226 -3.87 10.78 -14.01
CA CYS A 226 -2.74 10.00 -13.49
C CYS A 226 -3.19 8.99 -12.41
N ILE A 227 -4.09 9.38 -11.52
CA ILE A 227 -4.67 8.50 -10.50
C ILE A 227 -5.42 7.33 -11.15
N MET A 228 -6.24 7.59 -12.17
CA MET A 228 -6.92 6.53 -12.90
C MET A 228 -5.93 5.59 -13.60
N MET A 229 -4.85 6.10 -14.18
CA MET A 229 -3.79 5.27 -14.78
C MET A 229 -3.08 4.41 -13.72
N VAL A 230 -2.74 4.98 -12.58
CA VAL A 230 -2.13 4.24 -11.47
C VAL A 230 -3.09 3.17 -10.94
N SER A 231 -4.38 3.51 -10.75
CA SER A 231 -5.41 2.55 -10.37
C SER A 231 -5.53 1.39 -11.36
N ALA A 232 -5.49 1.68 -12.67
CA ALA A 232 -5.57 0.65 -13.72
C ALA A 232 -4.36 -0.30 -13.74
N ILE A 233 -3.20 0.16 -13.28
CA ILE A 233 -2.00 -0.69 -13.15
C ILE A 233 -2.11 -1.60 -11.91
N ILE A 234 -2.71 -1.08 -10.83
CA ILE A 234 -2.82 -1.79 -9.54
C ILE A 234 -3.92 -2.86 -9.58
N THR A 235 -5.04 -2.54 -10.24
CA THR A 235 -6.25 -3.38 -10.23
C THR A 235 -6.35 -4.28 -11.46
N PRO A 236 -7.12 -5.38 -11.37
CA PRO A 236 -7.56 -6.08 -12.57
C PRO A 236 -8.24 -5.12 -13.58
N PRO A 237 -8.23 -5.44 -14.87
CA PRO A 237 -8.76 -4.55 -15.90
C PRO A 237 -10.31 -4.50 -15.90
N ASP A 238 -10.89 -3.90 -14.86
CA ASP A 238 -12.32 -3.67 -14.75
C ASP A 238 -12.63 -2.25 -14.24
N LEU A 239 -13.73 -1.68 -14.72
CA LEU A 239 -14.12 -0.29 -14.40
C LEU A 239 -14.57 -0.10 -12.94
N MET A 240 -15.16 -1.12 -12.32
CA MET A 240 -15.67 -1.01 -10.96
C MET A 240 -14.53 -0.96 -9.95
N THR A 241 -13.62 -1.93 -10.01
CA THR A 241 -12.46 -1.95 -9.11
C THR A 241 -11.57 -0.72 -9.32
N LEU A 242 -11.36 -0.32 -10.59
CA LEU A 242 -10.63 0.92 -10.92
C LEU A 242 -11.27 2.15 -10.25
N THR A 243 -12.59 2.29 -10.33
CA THR A 243 -13.30 3.43 -9.74
C THR A 243 -13.19 3.41 -8.21
N ILE A 244 -13.41 2.24 -7.58
CA ILE A 244 -13.35 2.07 -6.12
C ILE A 244 -11.95 2.42 -5.58
N VAL A 245 -10.88 2.00 -6.29
CA VAL A 245 -9.50 2.30 -5.89
C VAL A 245 -9.14 3.78 -6.15
N SER A 246 -9.68 4.38 -7.22
CA SER A 246 -9.39 5.79 -7.54
C SER A 246 -9.90 6.77 -6.48
N ILE A 247 -11.00 6.44 -5.79
CA ILE A 247 -11.59 7.32 -4.76
C ILE A 247 -10.61 7.62 -3.61
N PRO A 248 -10.06 6.62 -2.88
CA PRO A 248 -9.11 6.90 -1.81
C PRO A 248 -7.81 7.54 -2.32
N LEU A 249 -7.37 7.22 -3.54
CA LEU A 249 -6.20 7.86 -4.14
C LEU A 249 -6.42 9.36 -4.37
N TYR A 250 -7.60 9.72 -4.89
CA TYR A 250 -7.96 11.12 -5.08
C TYR A 250 -8.10 11.87 -3.75
N MET A 251 -8.68 11.22 -2.72
CA MET A 251 -8.73 11.80 -1.38
C MET A 251 -7.33 12.07 -0.82
N LEU A 252 -6.37 11.17 -1.01
CA LEU A 252 -4.98 11.37 -0.60
C LEU A 252 -4.32 12.54 -1.34
N TYR A 253 -4.65 12.72 -2.62
CA TYR A 253 -4.16 13.88 -3.38
C TYR A 253 -4.68 15.20 -2.79
N GLU A 254 -5.98 15.30 -2.48
CA GLU A 254 -6.54 16.49 -1.83
C GLU A 254 -5.96 16.72 -0.43
N ILE A 255 -5.76 15.67 0.35
CA ILE A 255 -5.06 15.75 1.65
C ILE A 255 -3.65 16.30 1.46
N SER A 256 -2.92 15.87 0.42
CA SER A 256 -1.58 16.37 0.13
C SER A 256 -1.57 17.88 -0.14
N ILE A 257 -2.56 18.41 -0.86
CA ILE A 257 -2.71 19.86 -1.08
C ILE A 257 -2.89 20.60 0.25
N VAL A 258 -3.75 20.08 1.12
CA VAL A 258 -4.00 20.68 2.45
C VAL A 258 -2.75 20.67 3.33
N VAL A 259 -1.99 19.57 3.29
CA VAL A 259 -0.74 19.42 4.04
C VAL A 259 0.30 20.43 3.57
N ILE A 260 0.51 20.56 2.25
CA ILE A 260 1.46 21.53 1.67
C ILE A 260 1.06 22.96 2.04
N LYS A 261 -0.22 23.31 1.92
CA LYS A 261 -0.71 24.66 2.27
C LYS A 261 -0.39 25.05 3.71
N LYS A 262 -0.45 24.10 4.65
CA LYS A 262 -0.06 24.35 6.04
C LYS A 262 1.45 24.59 6.22
N VAL A 263 2.28 23.94 5.40
CA VAL A 263 3.74 24.12 5.41
C VAL A 263 4.14 25.48 4.86
N GLU A 264 3.44 25.97 3.83
CA GLU A 264 3.73 27.28 3.21
C GLU A 264 3.38 28.47 4.12
N ILE A 265 2.52 28.28 5.12
CA ILE A 265 2.07 29.33 6.08
C ILE A 265 3.03 29.41 7.28
N GLN A 266 3.83 28.39 7.52
CA GLN A 266 4.85 28.34 8.59
C GLN A 266 6.22 28.81 8.12
#